data_360dd125bbd6fffa0cd8c00715df638c
#
_entry.id   360dd125bbd6fffa0cd8c00715df638c
#
_cell.length_a   1.000
_cell.length_b   1.000
_cell.length_c   1.000
_cell.angle_alpha   90.00
_cell.angle_beta   90.00
_cell.angle_gamma   90.00
#
_symmetry.space_group_name_H-M   'P 1'
#
loop_
_entity.id
_entity.type
_entity.pdbx_description
1 polymer ?
#
loop_
_entity_poly.entity_id
_entity_poly.type
_entity_poly.pdbx_seq_one_letter_code
_entity_poly.pdbx_strand_id
1 'polypeptide(L)'
;MDMRHFDTELHADPSRVVLRPFSISSEPRASAHGIMTRAERIAKAVIQLTDEECRKYLDAVDGDFFGRHWQTHAIFLDRFNQVREMTGNMKNVSEAHAKLIGAYFSHEYSYAAAAIMNPSIVPHPDQTGVRDGAVKFVMSMRTVGEGHISSISFREGVATESGDFTLWPETPFAIAAEADAHDGDGGPVTVRRHESSPLSGVVIFPITRAQKNGLEDLRLVQFTEDDGQKHYYGTYTAFSGRDVGCEMLTTERFSEFNLTPLRGAASAHKGLALFPRKINGRYCAIGRLDHESLYFLQS
;
A
#
# COMPACT_ATOMS: atom_id res chain seq x y z
N MET A 1 -25.01 -25.62 12.33
CA MET A 1 -24.01 -25.16 11.33
C MET A 1 -22.64 -25.62 11.80
N ASP A 2 -22.07 -26.60 11.10
CA ASP A 2 -20.77 -27.12 11.50
C ASP A 2 -19.67 -26.17 10.98
N MET A 3 -18.81 -25.75 11.89
CA MET A 3 -17.65 -24.92 11.53
C MET A 3 -16.45 -25.83 11.29
N ARG A 4 -15.79 -25.66 10.16
CA ARG A 4 -14.56 -26.37 9.82
C ARG A 4 -13.35 -25.46 10.07
N HIS A 5 -12.38 -25.96 10.79
CA HIS A 5 -11.08 -25.31 10.98
C HIS A 5 -10.13 -25.74 9.85
N PHE A 6 -9.35 -24.80 9.35
CA PHE A 6 -8.28 -25.04 8.36
C PHE A 6 -6.93 -24.79 9.02
N ASP A 7 -5.94 -25.59 8.63
CA ASP A 7 -4.56 -25.44 9.13
C ASP A 7 -3.79 -24.31 8.42
N THR A 8 -4.52 -23.43 7.71
CA THR A 8 -3.93 -22.27 7.03
C THR A 8 -3.82 -21.13 8.00
N GLU A 9 -2.59 -20.76 8.35
CA GLU A 9 -2.28 -19.64 9.23
C GLU A 9 -1.47 -18.56 8.46
N LEU A 10 -1.78 -17.31 8.72
CA LEU A 10 -1.03 -16.16 8.23
C LEU A 10 -0.40 -15.45 9.42
N HIS A 11 0.92 -15.38 9.41
CA HIS A 11 1.69 -14.75 10.48
C HIS A 11 2.36 -13.48 10.00
N ALA A 12 2.63 -12.58 10.95
CA ALA A 12 3.54 -11.45 10.69
C ALA A 12 4.90 -12.00 10.22
N ASP A 13 5.45 -11.33 9.22
CA ASP A 13 6.74 -11.70 8.64
C ASP A 13 7.61 -10.46 8.44
N PRO A 14 8.59 -10.22 9.33
CA PRO A 14 9.49 -9.09 9.23
C PRO A 14 10.38 -9.10 7.97
N SER A 15 10.54 -10.25 7.31
CA SER A 15 11.31 -10.35 6.07
C SER A 15 10.58 -9.78 4.85
N ARG A 16 9.27 -9.53 4.97
CA ARG A 16 8.45 -8.92 3.92
C ARG A 16 8.70 -7.42 3.88
N VAL A 17 9.55 -7.00 2.96
CA VAL A 17 10.03 -5.63 2.84
C VAL A 17 9.69 -5.00 1.50
N VAL A 18 9.53 -3.69 1.49
CA VAL A 18 9.43 -2.85 0.29
C VAL A 18 10.49 -1.75 0.35
N LEU A 19 10.97 -1.31 -0.79
CA LEU A 19 11.82 -0.11 -0.87
C LEU A 19 10.95 1.13 -0.77
N ARG A 20 11.29 1.99 0.18
CA ARG A 20 10.61 3.26 0.41
C ARG A 20 11.58 4.44 0.44
N PRO A 21 11.06 5.65 0.14
CA PRO A 21 11.82 6.88 0.33
C PRO A 21 12.31 7.04 1.77
N PHE A 22 13.59 7.27 1.96
CA PHE A 22 14.16 7.66 3.23
C PHE A 22 14.25 9.18 3.33
N SER A 23 13.53 9.77 4.27
CA SER A 23 13.51 11.21 4.51
C SER A 23 14.59 11.59 5.50
N ILE A 24 15.51 12.44 5.07
CA ILE A 24 16.59 12.98 5.91
C ILE A 24 16.18 14.37 6.38
N SER A 25 16.57 14.73 7.61
CA SER A 25 16.36 16.07 8.16
C SER A 25 16.85 17.15 7.16
N SER A 26 15.95 18.06 6.83
CA SER A 26 16.21 19.21 5.95
C SER A 26 16.87 20.39 6.66
N GLU A 27 17.13 20.30 7.97
CA GLU A 27 17.75 21.39 8.73
C GLU A 27 19.19 21.64 8.25
N PRO A 28 19.50 22.84 7.78
CA PRO A 28 20.86 23.22 7.44
C PRO A 28 21.75 23.25 8.69
N ARG A 29 22.95 22.68 8.60
CA ARG A 29 23.93 22.74 9.68
C ARG A 29 25.25 23.27 9.14
N ALA A 30 25.94 24.08 9.95
CA ALA A 30 27.30 24.52 9.66
C ALA A 30 28.25 23.30 9.58
N SER A 31 29.09 23.29 8.55
CA SER A 31 30.10 22.27 8.33
C SER A 31 31.39 22.91 7.80
N ALA A 32 32.47 22.16 7.68
CA ALA A 32 33.71 22.61 7.05
C ALA A 32 33.52 23.08 5.57
N HIS A 33 32.38 22.73 4.96
CA HIS A 33 32.03 23.09 3.57
C HIS A 33 30.91 24.15 3.47
N GLY A 34 30.63 24.88 4.56
CA GLY A 34 29.57 25.90 4.62
C GLY A 34 28.27 25.37 5.28
N ILE A 35 27.21 26.15 5.15
CA ILE A 35 25.88 25.80 5.64
C ILE A 35 25.19 24.94 4.58
N MET A 36 24.99 23.66 4.87
CA MET A 36 24.38 22.68 3.97
C MET A 36 23.45 21.76 4.73
N THR A 37 22.40 21.28 4.08
CA THR A 37 21.56 20.22 4.60
C THR A 37 22.32 18.89 4.63
N ARG A 38 21.83 17.92 5.37
CA ARG A 38 22.40 16.57 5.37
C ARG A 38 22.29 15.90 4.01
N ALA A 39 21.17 16.14 3.31
CA ALA A 39 20.93 15.63 1.97
C ALA A 39 21.97 16.15 0.96
N GLU A 40 22.22 17.47 0.95
CA GLU A 40 23.22 18.08 0.08
C GLU A 40 24.63 17.55 0.35
N ARG A 41 24.98 17.32 1.62
CA ARG A 41 26.30 16.75 1.99
C ARG A 41 26.48 15.32 1.47
N ILE A 42 25.46 14.48 1.60
CA ILE A 42 25.50 13.10 1.09
C ILE A 42 25.64 13.12 -0.43
N ALA A 43 24.77 13.87 -1.11
CA ALA A 43 24.82 13.99 -2.57
C ALA A 43 26.19 14.50 -3.05
N LYS A 44 26.74 15.55 -2.41
CA LYS A 44 28.05 16.09 -2.73
C LYS A 44 29.17 15.06 -2.51
N ALA A 45 29.13 14.31 -1.43
CA ALA A 45 30.11 13.27 -1.16
C ALA A 45 30.10 12.18 -2.22
N VAL A 46 28.90 11.76 -2.66
CA VAL A 46 28.77 10.78 -3.76
C VAL A 46 29.29 11.35 -5.09
N ILE A 47 28.96 12.59 -5.42
CA ILE A 47 29.42 13.24 -6.68
C ILE A 47 30.95 13.36 -6.75
N GLN A 48 31.64 13.37 -5.63
CA GLN A 48 33.10 13.42 -5.57
C GLN A 48 33.78 12.05 -5.81
N LEU A 49 33.03 10.96 -5.77
CA LEU A 49 33.54 9.61 -6.10
C LEU A 49 33.82 9.51 -7.60
N THR A 50 34.70 8.59 -7.96
CA THR A 50 34.85 8.16 -9.36
C THR A 50 33.71 7.21 -9.74
N ASP A 51 33.47 7.05 -11.04
CA ASP A 51 32.48 6.08 -11.53
C ASP A 51 32.79 4.65 -11.09
N GLU A 52 34.07 4.30 -10.95
CA GLU A 52 34.49 3.00 -10.46
C GLU A 52 34.15 2.78 -8.97
N GLU A 53 34.40 3.78 -8.15
CA GLU A 53 34.00 3.74 -6.73
C GLU A 53 32.47 3.66 -6.58
N CYS A 54 31.72 4.43 -7.36
CA CYS A 54 30.28 4.35 -7.37
C CYS A 54 29.78 2.96 -7.73
N ARG A 55 30.32 2.33 -8.77
CA ARG A 55 29.96 0.96 -9.16
C ARG A 55 30.27 -0.04 -8.06
N LYS A 56 31.45 0.06 -7.42
CA LYS A 56 31.80 -0.81 -6.30
C LYS A 56 30.80 -0.74 -5.13
N TYR A 57 30.34 0.48 -4.80
CA TYR A 57 29.29 0.64 -3.76
C TYR A 57 27.95 0.09 -4.22
N LEU A 58 27.59 0.29 -5.49
CA LEU A 58 26.33 -0.26 -6.04
C LEU A 58 26.35 -1.79 -6.08
N ASP A 59 27.48 -2.40 -6.46
CA ASP A 59 27.63 -3.87 -6.45
C ASP A 59 27.40 -4.45 -5.04
N ALA A 60 27.86 -3.75 -4.00
CA ALA A 60 27.60 -4.16 -2.62
C ALA A 60 26.11 -4.04 -2.26
N VAL A 61 25.46 -2.93 -2.63
CA VAL A 61 24.01 -2.74 -2.43
C VAL A 61 23.22 -3.80 -3.19
N ASP A 62 23.57 -4.05 -4.45
CA ASP A 62 22.90 -5.07 -5.27
C ASP A 62 23.04 -6.46 -4.67
N GLY A 63 24.22 -6.81 -4.13
CA GLY A 63 24.44 -8.07 -3.42
C GLY A 63 23.51 -8.25 -2.21
N ASP A 64 23.26 -7.16 -1.47
CA ASP A 64 22.40 -7.18 -0.28
C ASP A 64 20.90 -7.19 -0.64
N PHE A 65 20.51 -6.58 -1.75
CA PHE A 65 19.10 -6.34 -2.12
C PHE A 65 18.54 -7.32 -3.15
N PHE A 66 19.36 -7.92 -3.97
CA PHE A 66 18.97 -8.71 -5.15
C PHE A 66 17.96 -9.84 -4.84
N GLY A 67 18.04 -10.48 -3.69
CA GLY A 67 17.12 -11.56 -3.30
C GLY A 67 15.76 -11.09 -2.79
N ARG A 68 15.58 -9.77 -2.53
CA ARG A 68 14.39 -9.20 -1.89
C ARG A 68 13.66 -8.17 -2.75
N HIS A 69 14.32 -7.64 -3.78
CA HIS A 69 13.76 -6.60 -4.65
C HIS A 69 14.17 -6.84 -6.11
N TRP A 70 13.29 -6.53 -7.04
CA TRP A 70 13.54 -6.78 -8.46
C TRP A 70 13.69 -5.52 -9.33
N GLN A 71 13.24 -4.37 -8.84
CA GLN A 71 13.32 -3.07 -9.55
C GLN A 71 14.25 -2.08 -8.88
N THR A 72 15.23 -2.54 -8.14
CA THR A 72 16.11 -1.74 -7.28
C THR A 72 16.68 -0.52 -8.00
N HIS A 73 17.26 -0.70 -9.18
CA HIS A 73 17.88 0.41 -9.92
C HIS A 73 16.88 1.43 -10.46
N ALA A 74 15.68 0.99 -10.89
CA ALA A 74 14.63 1.91 -11.32
C ALA A 74 14.14 2.77 -10.14
N ILE A 75 13.92 2.15 -8.99
CA ILE A 75 13.54 2.84 -7.74
C ILE A 75 14.62 3.84 -7.32
N PHE A 76 15.91 3.46 -7.40
CA PHE A 76 17.00 4.38 -7.05
C PHE A 76 17.07 5.59 -8.00
N LEU A 77 16.87 5.40 -9.30
CA LEU A 77 16.84 6.51 -10.25
C LEU A 77 15.65 7.43 -10.02
N ASP A 78 14.47 6.88 -9.76
CA ASP A 78 13.31 7.68 -9.41
C ASP A 78 13.55 8.47 -8.11
N ARG A 79 14.10 7.81 -7.11
CA ARG A 79 14.45 8.46 -5.84
C ARG A 79 15.50 9.56 -6.01
N PHE A 80 16.50 9.37 -6.87
CA PHE A 80 17.46 10.40 -7.23
C PHE A 80 16.76 11.63 -7.84
N ASN A 81 15.80 11.44 -8.75
CA ASN A 81 15.05 12.54 -9.34
C ASN A 81 14.31 13.37 -8.30
N GLN A 82 13.64 12.73 -7.34
CA GLN A 82 12.97 13.40 -6.23
C GLN A 82 13.96 14.19 -5.36
N VAL A 83 15.11 13.61 -5.03
CA VAL A 83 16.16 14.27 -4.24
C VAL A 83 16.75 15.46 -5.01
N ARG A 84 16.96 15.34 -6.32
CA ARG A 84 17.44 16.42 -7.18
C ARG A 84 16.50 17.61 -7.21
N GLU A 85 15.18 17.37 -7.26
CA GLU A 85 14.17 18.42 -7.17
C GLU A 85 14.21 19.15 -5.83
N MET A 86 14.41 18.43 -4.74
CA MET A 86 14.47 18.98 -3.38
C MET A 86 15.76 19.79 -3.12
N THR A 87 16.88 19.40 -3.72
CA THR A 87 18.21 20.00 -3.46
C THR A 87 18.65 21.01 -4.50
N GLY A 88 17.94 21.08 -5.63
CA GLY A 88 18.04 22.18 -6.62
C GLY A 88 19.30 22.25 -7.49
N ASN A 89 20.32 21.41 -7.34
CA ASN A 89 21.59 21.65 -8.06
C ASN A 89 22.47 20.41 -8.30
N MET A 90 21.95 19.41 -9.02
CA MET A 90 22.74 18.26 -9.46
C MET A 90 22.77 18.19 -11.00
N LYS A 91 23.66 18.97 -11.63
CA LYS A 91 23.85 18.92 -13.09
C LYS A 91 24.96 17.93 -13.44
N ASN A 92 24.81 17.23 -14.58
CA ASN A 92 25.82 16.33 -15.15
C ASN A 92 26.26 15.19 -14.23
N VAL A 93 25.33 14.57 -13.51
CA VAL A 93 25.57 13.38 -12.68
C VAL A 93 25.52 12.14 -13.58
N SER A 94 26.51 11.26 -13.49
CA SER A 94 26.48 9.97 -14.22
C SER A 94 25.40 9.06 -13.67
N GLU A 95 24.99 8.08 -14.45
CA GLU A 95 23.97 7.12 -14.03
C GLU A 95 24.38 6.36 -12.76
N ALA A 96 25.66 6.01 -12.61
CA ALA A 96 26.18 5.33 -11.42
C ALA A 96 26.05 6.21 -10.17
N HIS A 97 26.41 7.50 -10.27
CA HIS A 97 26.22 8.46 -9.18
C HIS A 97 24.75 8.66 -8.85
N ALA A 98 23.88 8.77 -9.87
CA ALA A 98 22.44 8.95 -9.68
C ALA A 98 21.84 7.77 -8.92
N LYS A 99 22.16 6.54 -9.32
CA LYS A 99 21.73 5.32 -8.62
C LYS A 99 22.23 5.26 -7.18
N LEU A 100 23.51 5.57 -6.96
CA LEU A 100 24.09 5.53 -5.62
C LEU A 100 23.49 6.60 -4.71
N ILE A 101 23.25 7.82 -5.21
CA ILE A 101 22.50 8.84 -4.46
C ILE A 101 21.11 8.31 -4.12
N GLY A 102 20.37 7.79 -5.10
CA GLY A 102 19.06 7.22 -4.86
C GLY A 102 19.05 6.12 -3.82
N ALA A 103 20.06 5.24 -3.82
CA ALA A 103 20.23 4.21 -2.80
C ALA A 103 20.38 4.80 -1.39
N TYR A 104 21.19 5.83 -1.20
CA TYR A 104 21.35 6.52 0.10
C TYR A 104 20.05 7.16 0.63
N PHE A 105 19.10 7.45 -0.25
CA PHE A 105 17.80 8.03 0.09
C PHE A 105 16.65 7.02 -0.02
N SER A 106 16.97 5.76 -0.03
CA SER A 106 16.02 4.64 0.04
C SER A 106 16.29 3.80 1.29
N HIS A 107 15.27 3.13 1.78
CA HIS A 107 15.40 2.15 2.85
C HIS A 107 14.42 1.01 2.65
N GLU A 108 14.75 -0.16 3.18
CA GLU A 108 13.78 -1.24 3.34
C GLU A 108 12.83 -0.91 4.49
N TYR A 109 11.57 -1.17 4.27
CA TYR A 109 10.51 -1.04 5.25
C TYR A 109 9.73 -2.35 5.34
N SER A 110 9.70 -2.96 6.51
CA SER A 110 8.92 -4.16 6.76
C SER A 110 7.45 -3.80 7.01
N TYR A 111 6.60 -4.07 6.02
CA TYR A 111 5.19 -3.70 6.05
C TYR A 111 4.30 -4.66 6.84
N ALA A 112 4.80 -5.86 7.16
CA ALA A 112 4.09 -6.90 7.88
C ALA A 112 4.83 -7.36 9.16
N ALA A 113 5.69 -6.50 9.73
CA ALA A 113 6.58 -6.85 10.83
C ALA A 113 5.85 -7.18 12.14
N ALA A 114 4.74 -6.47 12.43
CA ALA A 114 4.08 -6.55 13.73
C ALA A 114 2.84 -7.44 13.72
N ALA A 115 2.00 -7.36 12.68
CA ALA A 115 0.76 -8.13 12.61
C ALA A 115 0.21 -8.23 11.18
N ILE A 116 -0.58 -9.30 10.96
CA ILE A 116 -1.53 -9.45 9.86
C ILE A 116 -2.89 -9.72 10.48
N MET A 117 -3.92 -8.96 10.10
CA MET A 117 -5.23 -9.07 10.73
C MET A 117 -6.38 -8.59 9.81
N ASN A 118 -7.60 -8.78 10.27
CA ASN A 118 -8.84 -8.27 9.71
C ASN A 118 -9.00 -8.56 8.19
N PRO A 119 -8.95 -9.84 7.78
CA PRO A 119 -9.13 -10.21 6.39
C PRO A 119 -10.55 -9.91 5.91
N SER A 120 -10.66 -9.52 4.63
CA SER A 120 -11.95 -9.39 3.93
C SER A 120 -11.87 -10.07 2.58
N ILE A 121 -12.83 -10.93 2.26
CA ILE A 121 -12.81 -11.79 1.07
C ILE A 121 -13.95 -11.43 0.14
N VAL A 122 -13.64 -11.31 -1.17
CA VAL A 122 -14.59 -11.14 -2.25
C VAL A 122 -14.26 -12.06 -3.42
N PRO A 123 -15.23 -12.44 -4.29
CA PRO A 123 -14.92 -13.15 -5.52
C PRO A 123 -13.93 -12.38 -6.37
N HIS A 124 -12.96 -13.06 -6.97
CA HIS A 124 -12.00 -12.44 -7.89
C HIS A 124 -12.73 -12.00 -9.17
N PRO A 125 -12.37 -10.86 -9.81
CA PRO A 125 -13.02 -10.40 -11.04
C PRO A 125 -12.82 -11.35 -12.23
N ASP A 126 -11.72 -12.06 -12.27
CA ASP A 126 -11.42 -13.08 -13.27
C ASP A 126 -11.61 -14.48 -12.67
N GLN A 127 -12.64 -15.18 -13.11
CA GLN A 127 -12.97 -16.55 -12.74
C GLN A 127 -12.51 -17.59 -13.78
N THR A 128 -11.67 -17.20 -14.76
CA THR A 128 -11.19 -18.15 -15.78
C THR A 128 -10.29 -19.22 -15.17
N GLY A 129 -10.38 -20.43 -15.71
CA GLY A 129 -9.58 -21.55 -15.23
C GLY A 129 -9.98 -22.15 -13.88
N VAL A 130 -11.11 -21.73 -13.31
CA VAL A 130 -11.67 -22.32 -12.10
C VAL A 130 -12.63 -23.44 -12.47
N ARG A 131 -12.52 -24.59 -11.81
CA ARG A 131 -13.42 -25.73 -12.02
C ARG A 131 -14.83 -25.43 -11.50
N ASP A 132 -15.83 -26.14 -12.00
CA ASP A 132 -17.21 -26.03 -11.50
C ASP A 132 -17.27 -26.31 -9.99
N GLY A 133 -18.07 -25.53 -9.27
CA GLY A 133 -18.18 -25.59 -7.81
C GLY A 133 -17.00 -24.97 -7.04
N ALA A 134 -16.14 -24.23 -7.73
CA ALA A 134 -15.07 -23.48 -7.08
C ALA A 134 -15.15 -21.99 -7.44
N VAL A 135 -14.67 -21.14 -6.54
CA VAL A 135 -14.62 -19.68 -6.70
C VAL A 135 -13.21 -19.18 -6.38
N LYS A 136 -12.60 -18.51 -7.36
CA LYS A 136 -11.38 -17.73 -7.12
C LYS A 136 -11.75 -16.49 -6.32
N PHE A 137 -10.94 -16.14 -5.32
CA PHE A 137 -11.21 -14.98 -4.47
C PHE A 137 -9.98 -14.07 -4.33
N VAL A 138 -10.26 -12.81 -4.00
CA VAL A 138 -9.29 -11.85 -3.47
C VAL A 138 -9.57 -11.67 -1.98
N MET A 139 -8.51 -11.72 -1.19
CA MET A 139 -8.55 -11.43 0.25
C MET A 139 -7.67 -10.22 0.53
N SER A 140 -8.25 -9.14 1.03
CA SER A 140 -7.49 -8.02 1.58
C SER A 140 -7.16 -8.28 3.04
N MET A 141 -6.04 -7.73 3.51
CA MET A 141 -5.60 -7.83 4.89
C MET A 141 -5.06 -6.49 5.35
N ARG A 142 -5.22 -6.19 6.62
CA ARG A 142 -4.47 -5.15 7.30
C ARG A 142 -3.12 -5.72 7.71
N THR A 143 -2.04 -5.17 7.17
CA THR A 143 -0.69 -5.45 7.61
C THR A 143 -0.18 -4.29 8.46
N VAL A 144 0.46 -4.60 9.57
CA VAL A 144 1.04 -3.63 10.50
C VAL A 144 2.55 -3.76 10.45
N GLY A 145 3.19 -2.71 9.95
CA GLY A 145 4.64 -2.67 9.76
C GLY A 145 5.39 -1.94 10.87
N GLU A 146 6.61 -1.58 10.56
CA GLU A 146 7.46 -0.80 11.44
C GLU A 146 6.79 0.52 11.85
N GLY A 147 6.98 0.95 13.10
CA GLY A 147 6.34 2.14 13.65
C GLY A 147 4.82 2.03 13.79
N HIS A 148 4.26 0.80 13.74
CA HIS A 148 2.83 0.52 13.83
C HIS A 148 1.99 1.19 12.73
N ILE A 149 2.57 1.42 11.55
CA ILE A 149 1.83 1.95 10.41
C ILE A 149 1.06 0.80 9.74
N SER A 150 -0.26 0.98 9.61
CA SER A 150 -1.12 0.01 8.94
C SER A 150 -1.18 0.27 7.44
N SER A 151 -1.11 -0.80 6.65
CA SER A 151 -1.24 -0.80 5.20
C SER A 151 -2.21 -1.89 4.75
N ILE A 152 -2.65 -1.83 3.50
CA ILE A 152 -3.51 -2.85 2.90
C ILE A 152 -2.64 -3.72 1.99
N SER A 153 -2.69 -5.03 2.20
CA SER A 153 -2.11 -6.04 1.32
C SER A 153 -3.17 -7.02 0.83
N PHE A 154 -2.82 -7.85 -0.16
CA PHE A 154 -3.76 -8.76 -0.78
C PHE A 154 -3.19 -10.17 -0.88
N ARG A 155 -4.10 -11.15 -0.86
CA ARG A 155 -3.85 -12.55 -1.19
C ARG A 155 -4.93 -13.03 -2.17
N GLU A 156 -4.61 -14.05 -2.89
CA GLU A 156 -5.53 -14.72 -3.81
C GLU A 156 -5.62 -16.20 -3.46
N GLY A 157 -6.72 -16.82 -3.84
CA GLY A 157 -6.91 -18.23 -3.58
C GLY A 157 -8.18 -18.76 -4.21
N VAL A 158 -8.52 -19.99 -3.86
CA VAL A 158 -9.71 -20.70 -4.34
C VAL A 158 -10.45 -21.32 -3.15
N ALA A 159 -11.76 -21.12 -3.14
CA ALA A 159 -12.68 -21.82 -2.24
C ALA A 159 -13.60 -22.71 -3.07
N THR A 160 -14.05 -23.85 -2.52
CA THR A 160 -14.93 -24.80 -3.19
C THR A 160 -16.25 -24.97 -2.43
N GLU A 161 -17.29 -25.42 -3.12
CA GLU A 161 -18.58 -25.81 -2.48
C GLU A 161 -18.42 -26.96 -1.48
N SER A 162 -17.41 -27.83 -1.67
CA SER A 162 -17.04 -28.87 -0.70
C SER A 162 -16.43 -28.31 0.58
N GLY A 163 -16.22 -26.99 0.63
CA GLY A 163 -15.66 -26.30 1.78
C GLY A 163 -14.12 -26.32 1.84
N ASP A 164 -13.43 -26.64 0.74
CA ASP A 164 -11.98 -26.52 0.68
C ASP A 164 -11.57 -25.06 0.46
N PHE A 165 -10.49 -24.66 1.11
CA PHE A 165 -9.97 -23.30 1.06
C PHE A 165 -8.44 -23.35 0.86
N THR A 166 -7.97 -22.74 -0.21
CA THR A 166 -6.55 -22.75 -0.54
C THR A 166 -6.09 -21.32 -0.87
N LEU A 167 -5.11 -20.84 -0.15
CA LEU A 167 -4.38 -19.61 -0.51
C LEU A 167 -3.24 -19.95 -1.47
N TRP A 168 -3.09 -19.13 -2.50
CA TRP A 168 -1.96 -19.26 -3.39
C TRP A 168 -0.67 -18.74 -2.73
N PRO A 169 0.48 -19.26 -3.16
CA PRO A 169 1.77 -18.76 -2.69
C PRO A 169 1.89 -17.26 -2.87
N GLU A 170 2.51 -16.62 -1.92
CA GLU A 170 2.88 -15.21 -2.03
C GLU A 170 4.00 -15.03 -3.03
N THR A 171 3.99 -13.91 -3.76
CA THR A 171 5.15 -13.52 -4.55
C THR A 171 6.34 -13.20 -3.63
N PRO A 172 7.58 -13.52 -4.04
CA PRO A 172 8.76 -13.20 -3.24
C PRO A 172 8.98 -11.69 -3.06
N PHE A 173 8.47 -10.87 -3.98
CA PHE A 173 8.68 -9.43 -3.98
C PHE A 173 7.38 -8.67 -3.67
N ALA A 174 7.50 -7.64 -2.82
CA ALA A 174 6.42 -6.71 -2.55
C ALA A 174 6.77 -5.32 -3.09
N ILE A 175 5.76 -4.62 -3.62
CA ILE A 175 5.90 -3.29 -4.23
C ILE A 175 4.82 -2.38 -3.66
N ALA A 176 5.20 -1.17 -3.24
CA ALA A 176 4.24 -0.15 -2.90
C ALA A 176 3.43 0.26 -4.14
N ALA A 177 2.11 0.35 -4.00
CA ALA A 177 1.27 0.92 -5.06
C ALA A 177 1.66 2.38 -5.31
N GLU A 178 1.68 2.78 -6.58
CA GLU A 178 2.04 4.13 -7.01
C GLU A 178 0.84 5.05 -6.88
N ALA A 179 1.01 6.19 -6.21
CA ALA A 179 -0.04 7.19 -6.08
C ALA A 179 0.11 8.26 -7.16
N ASP A 180 -1.02 8.68 -7.73
CA ASP A 180 -1.06 9.87 -8.58
C ASP A 180 -0.70 11.13 -7.77
N ALA A 181 -0.22 12.16 -8.46
CA ALA A 181 0.02 13.46 -7.84
C ALA A 181 -1.30 13.96 -7.19
N HIS A 182 -1.22 14.38 -5.94
CA HIS A 182 -2.36 14.87 -5.18
C HIS A 182 -1.94 16.08 -4.31
N ASP A 183 -2.91 16.93 -3.98
CA ASP A 183 -2.67 18.16 -3.21
C ASP A 183 -2.45 17.92 -1.70
N GLY A 184 -2.46 16.67 -1.26
CA GLY A 184 -2.22 16.27 0.15
C GLY A 184 -3.38 16.53 1.12
N ASP A 185 -4.37 17.30 0.74
CA ASP A 185 -5.44 17.80 1.61
C ASP A 185 -6.82 17.21 1.27
N GLY A 186 -7.05 15.92 1.62
CA GLY A 186 -8.40 15.39 1.81
C GLY A 186 -9.26 15.18 0.56
N GLY A 187 -8.68 15.21 -0.63
CA GLY A 187 -9.32 14.82 -1.89
C GLY A 187 -9.22 13.32 -2.18
N PRO A 188 -9.92 12.83 -3.22
CA PRO A 188 -9.72 11.47 -3.73
C PRO A 188 -8.27 11.28 -4.21
N VAL A 189 -7.73 10.09 -3.98
CA VAL A 189 -6.40 9.69 -4.46
C VAL A 189 -6.53 8.39 -5.23
N THR A 190 -5.93 8.35 -6.42
CA THR A 190 -5.81 7.12 -7.20
C THR A 190 -4.45 6.50 -6.95
N VAL A 191 -4.45 5.19 -6.67
CA VAL A 191 -3.23 4.39 -6.57
C VAL A 191 -3.27 3.26 -7.59
N ARG A 192 -2.12 2.94 -8.17
CA ARG A 192 -2.00 1.91 -9.19
C ARG A 192 -1.04 0.82 -8.77
N ARG A 193 -1.44 -0.39 -9.07
CA ARG A 193 -0.56 -1.54 -9.03
C ARG A 193 0.39 -1.45 -10.22
N HIS A 194 1.68 -1.66 -9.99
CA HIS A 194 2.63 -1.82 -11.08
C HIS A 194 2.20 -3.01 -11.97
N GLU A 195 2.20 -2.82 -13.30
CA GLU A 195 1.67 -3.79 -14.27
C GLU A 195 2.30 -5.18 -14.18
N SER A 196 3.60 -5.23 -13.87
CA SER A 196 4.36 -6.49 -13.73
C SER A 196 4.24 -7.12 -12.32
N SER A 197 3.55 -6.48 -11.37
CA SER A 197 3.37 -7.03 -10.03
C SER A 197 2.10 -7.87 -9.96
N PRO A 198 2.13 -9.11 -9.47
CA PRO A 198 0.91 -9.83 -9.11
C PRO A 198 0.19 -9.12 -7.94
N LEU A 199 -1.09 -9.36 -7.79
CA LEU A 199 -1.89 -8.70 -6.73
C LEU A 199 -1.35 -9.00 -5.33
N SER A 200 -0.87 -10.22 -5.09
CA SER A 200 -0.26 -10.61 -3.80
C SER A 200 1.04 -9.89 -3.46
N GLY A 201 1.64 -9.19 -4.43
CA GLY A 201 2.83 -8.34 -4.21
C GLY A 201 2.51 -6.87 -3.94
N VAL A 202 1.25 -6.47 -4.03
CA VAL A 202 0.87 -5.06 -3.86
C VAL A 202 0.65 -4.70 -2.40
N VAL A 203 1.22 -3.56 -2.00
CA VAL A 203 0.96 -2.95 -0.70
C VAL A 203 0.50 -1.51 -0.91
N ILE A 204 -0.69 -1.18 -0.43
CA ILE A 204 -1.22 0.19 -0.42
C ILE A 204 -0.86 0.82 0.92
N PHE A 205 0.01 1.81 0.88
CA PHE A 205 0.45 2.58 2.04
C PHE A 205 -0.39 3.84 2.26
N PRO A 206 -0.35 4.43 3.47
CA PRO A 206 -0.85 5.76 3.72
C PRO A 206 -0.26 6.81 2.78
N ILE A 207 -1.11 7.67 2.22
CA ILE A 207 -0.75 8.68 1.23
C ILE A 207 -1.12 10.08 1.72
N THR A 208 -2.34 10.24 2.23
CA THR A 208 -2.86 11.52 2.70
C THR A 208 -2.51 11.79 4.17
N ARG A 209 -2.67 13.04 4.60
CA ARG A 209 -2.50 13.39 6.03
C ARG A 209 -3.48 12.66 6.94
N ALA A 210 -4.71 12.41 6.47
CA ALA A 210 -5.72 11.67 7.22
C ALA A 210 -5.31 10.21 7.45
N GLN A 211 -4.54 9.65 6.54
CA GLN A 211 -4.07 8.25 6.55
C GLN A 211 -2.70 8.08 7.22
N LYS A 212 -2.03 9.15 7.65
CA LYS A 212 -0.60 9.18 8.03
C LYS A 212 -0.12 8.00 8.88
N ASN A 213 -0.95 7.52 9.80
CA ASN A 213 -0.62 6.41 10.71
C ASN A 213 -1.28 5.08 10.32
N GLY A 214 -2.11 5.06 9.29
CA GLY A 214 -2.61 3.79 8.79
C GLY A 214 -3.87 3.85 7.96
N LEU A 215 -3.98 2.82 7.12
CA LEU A 215 -5.19 2.36 6.45
C LEU A 215 -5.64 1.11 7.19
N GLU A 216 -6.77 1.17 7.91
CA GLU A 216 -7.17 0.10 8.81
C GLU A 216 -8.45 -0.59 8.34
N ASP A 217 -8.47 -1.92 8.49
CA ASP A 217 -9.67 -2.75 8.50
C ASP A 217 -10.54 -2.60 7.24
N LEU A 218 -9.92 -2.72 6.05
CA LEU A 218 -10.63 -2.67 4.78
C LEU A 218 -11.69 -3.79 4.72
N ARG A 219 -12.94 -3.39 4.50
CA ARG A 219 -14.10 -4.28 4.35
C ARG A 219 -14.61 -4.23 2.92
N LEU A 220 -14.16 -5.18 2.13
CA LEU A 220 -14.55 -5.29 0.72
C LEU A 220 -15.94 -5.91 0.57
N VAL A 221 -16.64 -5.46 -0.44
CA VAL A 221 -17.87 -6.05 -0.96
C VAL A 221 -17.85 -6.03 -2.49
N GLN A 222 -18.24 -7.13 -3.12
CA GLN A 222 -18.60 -7.10 -4.53
C GLN A 222 -20.03 -6.56 -4.62
N PHE A 223 -20.13 -5.34 -5.10
CA PHE A 223 -21.38 -4.61 -5.21
C PHE A 223 -21.99 -4.83 -6.59
N THR A 224 -23.30 -5.12 -6.64
CA THR A 224 -24.05 -5.25 -7.87
C THR A 224 -24.95 -4.03 -8.04
N GLU A 225 -24.72 -3.24 -9.09
CA GLU A 225 -25.55 -2.10 -9.46
C GLU A 225 -26.89 -2.56 -10.03
N ASP A 226 -27.84 -1.61 -10.16
CA ASP A 226 -29.20 -1.91 -10.64
C ASP A 226 -29.22 -2.39 -12.11
N ASP A 227 -28.19 -2.08 -12.89
CA ASP A 227 -27.99 -2.56 -14.27
C ASP A 227 -27.26 -3.92 -14.36
N GLY A 228 -26.89 -4.49 -13.20
CA GLY A 228 -26.18 -5.76 -13.08
C GLY A 228 -24.66 -5.65 -13.18
N GLN A 229 -24.11 -4.46 -13.38
CA GLN A 229 -22.66 -4.27 -13.33
C GLN A 229 -22.13 -4.54 -11.92
N LYS A 230 -20.92 -5.10 -11.84
CA LYS A 230 -20.27 -5.44 -10.58
C LYS A 230 -19.04 -4.57 -10.38
N HIS A 231 -18.97 -3.97 -9.21
CA HIS A 231 -17.84 -3.17 -8.73
C HIS A 231 -17.36 -3.70 -7.38
N TYR A 232 -16.16 -3.33 -7.00
CA TYR A 232 -15.65 -3.64 -5.66
C TYR A 232 -15.58 -2.33 -4.87
N TYR A 233 -16.33 -2.28 -3.80
CA TYR A 233 -16.30 -1.20 -2.82
C TYR A 233 -15.74 -1.73 -1.51
N GLY A 234 -14.94 -0.93 -0.86
CA GLY A 234 -14.44 -1.30 0.45
C GLY A 234 -14.34 -0.08 1.36
N THR A 235 -14.99 -0.13 2.49
CA THR A 235 -14.84 0.91 3.51
C THR A 235 -13.65 0.57 4.41
N TYR A 236 -12.86 1.56 4.76
CA TYR A 236 -11.73 1.43 5.67
C TYR A 236 -11.60 2.66 6.57
N THR A 237 -10.80 2.52 7.60
CA THR A 237 -10.48 3.62 8.51
C THR A 237 -9.16 4.26 8.10
N ALA A 238 -9.19 5.55 7.81
CA ALA A 238 -8.02 6.40 7.73
C ALA A 238 -7.66 6.88 9.14
N PHE A 239 -6.43 6.60 9.59
CA PHE A 239 -5.95 6.99 10.91
C PHE A 239 -4.78 7.98 10.79
N SER A 240 -4.95 9.18 11.38
CA SER A 240 -3.93 10.23 11.34
C SER A 240 -2.94 10.16 12.51
N GLY A 241 -3.14 9.24 13.46
CA GLY A 241 -2.45 9.21 14.75
C GLY A 241 -3.20 9.98 15.85
N ARG A 242 -4.17 10.80 15.49
CA ARG A 242 -5.07 11.52 16.40
C ARG A 242 -6.53 11.27 16.07
N ASP A 243 -6.88 11.44 14.81
CA ASP A 243 -8.27 11.40 14.34
C ASP A 243 -8.49 10.15 13.49
N VAL A 244 -9.71 9.67 13.46
CA VAL A 244 -10.18 8.61 12.59
C VAL A 244 -11.19 9.17 11.60
N GLY A 245 -11.12 8.69 10.36
CA GLY A 245 -12.09 9.00 9.32
C GLY A 245 -12.45 7.75 8.54
N CYS A 246 -13.67 7.66 8.05
CA CYS A 246 -14.07 6.58 7.16
C CYS A 246 -13.82 7.01 5.72
N GLU A 247 -13.13 6.17 4.98
CA GLU A 247 -12.88 6.34 3.55
C GLU A 247 -13.36 5.11 2.78
N MET A 248 -13.55 5.29 1.48
CA MET A 248 -13.95 4.22 0.56
C MET A 248 -12.85 3.97 -0.47
N LEU A 249 -12.48 2.71 -0.59
CA LEU A 249 -11.70 2.20 -1.71
C LEU A 249 -12.66 1.67 -2.77
N THR A 250 -12.48 2.08 -4.02
CA THR A 250 -13.20 1.52 -5.16
C THR A 250 -12.23 0.96 -6.18
N THR A 251 -12.58 -0.19 -6.76
CA THR A 251 -11.80 -0.83 -7.83
C THR A 251 -12.69 -1.73 -8.67
N GLU A 252 -12.30 -1.97 -9.92
CA GLU A 252 -12.98 -2.92 -10.80
C GLU A 252 -12.19 -4.23 -10.94
N ARG A 253 -10.87 -4.14 -11.04
CA ARG A 253 -9.98 -5.26 -11.38
C ARG A 253 -8.76 -5.38 -10.48
N PHE A 254 -8.69 -4.66 -9.38
CA PHE A 254 -7.53 -4.63 -8.48
C PHE A 254 -6.20 -4.21 -9.14
N SER A 255 -6.28 -3.47 -10.23
CA SER A 255 -5.12 -2.83 -10.89
C SER A 255 -5.02 -1.35 -10.55
N GLU A 256 -6.15 -0.71 -10.34
CA GLU A 256 -6.30 0.68 -9.92
C GLU A 256 -7.28 0.75 -8.76
N PHE A 257 -6.97 1.60 -7.79
CA PHE A 257 -7.77 1.79 -6.59
C PHE A 257 -7.99 3.29 -6.38
N ASN A 258 -9.25 3.70 -6.25
CA ASN A 258 -9.60 5.06 -5.91
C ASN A 258 -9.92 5.12 -4.41
N LEU A 259 -9.19 5.93 -3.68
CA LEU A 259 -9.35 6.16 -2.24
C LEU A 259 -10.08 7.48 -2.05
N THR A 260 -11.28 7.45 -1.50
CA THR A 260 -12.15 8.63 -1.40
C THR A 260 -12.66 8.82 0.02
N PRO A 261 -12.43 9.98 0.66
CA PRO A 261 -13.01 10.28 1.95
C PRO A 261 -14.54 10.29 1.89
N LEU A 262 -15.19 9.59 2.81
CA LEU A 262 -16.63 9.65 2.96
C LEU A 262 -17.04 10.96 3.66
N ARG A 263 -18.27 11.39 3.42
CA ARG A 263 -18.85 12.60 4.01
C ARG A 263 -20.14 12.27 4.75
N GLY A 264 -20.52 13.12 5.67
CA GLY A 264 -21.74 12.97 6.45
C GLY A 264 -21.49 12.46 7.87
N ALA A 265 -22.56 12.18 8.61
CA ALA A 265 -22.48 11.85 10.04
C ALA A 265 -21.62 10.63 10.37
N ALA A 266 -21.60 9.63 9.48
CA ALA A 266 -20.83 8.39 9.68
C ALA A 266 -19.34 8.51 9.33
N SER A 267 -18.89 9.60 8.70
CA SER A 267 -17.52 9.73 8.21
C SER A 267 -16.47 9.88 9.31
N ALA A 268 -16.86 10.34 10.49
CA ALA A 268 -15.99 10.51 11.65
C ALA A 268 -15.86 9.24 12.53
N HIS A 269 -16.42 8.13 12.07
CA HIS A 269 -16.44 6.87 12.80
C HIS A 269 -15.78 5.77 11.97
N LYS A 270 -15.65 4.56 12.55
CA LYS A 270 -15.04 3.41 11.90
C LYS A 270 -15.97 2.19 11.90
N GLY A 271 -15.64 1.21 11.06
CA GLY A 271 -16.35 -0.07 11.04
C GLY A 271 -17.65 -0.02 10.27
N LEU A 272 -17.69 0.76 9.18
CA LEU A 272 -18.80 0.79 8.23
C LEU A 272 -18.83 -0.52 7.42
N ALA A 273 -20.01 -1.11 7.22
CA ALA A 273 -20.23 -2.29 6.39
C ALA A 273 -21.31 -1.99 5.33
N LEU A 274 -20.88 -1.88 4.07
CA LEU A 274 -21.75 -1.60 2.93
C LEU A 274 -22.56 -2.86 2.57
N PHE A 275 -23.84 -2.72 2.22
CA PHE A 275 -24.63 -3.78 1.62
C PHE A 275 -24.14 -4.05 0.18
N PRO A 276 -24.27 -5.30 -0.32
CA PRO A 276 -23.73 -5.67 -1.64
C PRO A 276 -24.62 -5.22 -2.83
N ARG A 277 -25.63 -4.42 -2.59
CA ARG A 277 -26.54 -3.86 -3.57
C ARG A 277 -27.28 -2.66 -2.99
N LYS A 278 -27.92 -1.87 -3.83
CA LYS A 278 -28.88 -0.85 -3.40
C LYS A 278 -30.11 -1.48 -2.73
N ILE A 279 -30.65 -0.80 -1.77
CA ILE A 279 -31.91 -1.12 -1.11
C ILE A 279 -32.85 0.06 -1.36
N ASN A 280 -33.96 -0.18 -2.05
CA ASN A 280 -34.90 0.87 -2.48
C ASN A 280 -34.20 2.02 -3.24
N GLY A 281 -33.27 1.68 -4.14
CA GLY A 281 -32.52 2.64 -4.96
C GLY A 281 -31.45 3.44 -4.23
N ARG A 282 -31.12 3.10 -2.98
CA ARG A 282 -30.13 3.82 -2.16
C ARG A 282 -28.97 2.92 -1.74
N TYR A 283 -27.78 3.49 -1.62
CA TYR A 283 -26.67 2.81 -0.99
C TYR A 283 -26.93 2.73 0.52
N CYS A 284 -26.81 1.54 1.07
CA CYS A 284 -27.10 1.29 2.48
C CYS A 284 -25.91 0.62 3.15
N ALA A 285 -25.72 0.94 4.42
CA ALA A 285 -24.65 0.38 5.23
C ALA A 285 -25.09 0.22 6.69
N ILE A 286 -24.39 -0.66 7.42
CA ILE A 286 -24.43 -0.70 8.87
C ILE A 286 -23.15 -0.04 9.38
N GLY A 287 -23.28 0.88 10.31
CA GLY A 287 -22.17 1.59 10.90
C GLY A 287 -22.37 1.89 12.37
N ARG A 288 -21.33 2.42 12.98
CA ARG A 288 -21.34 2.91 14.36
C ARG A 288 -21.24 4.42 14.34
N LEU A 289 -22.17 5.12 15.02
CA LEU A 289 -22.11 6.57 15.25
C LEU A 289 -21.77 6.90 16.71
N ASP A 290 -21.75 5.88 17.54
CA ASP A 290 -21.34 5.89 18.94
C ASP A 290 -20.62 4.58 19.27
N HIS A 291 -20.28 4.35 20.53
CA HIS A 291 -19.56 3.15 20.95
C HIS A 291 -20.53 2.01 21.35
N GLU A 292 -21.83 2.23 21.37
CA GLU A 292 -22.82 1.33 21.95
C GLU A 292 -23.77 0.72 20.92
N SER A 293 -24.12 1.48 19.85
CA SER A 293 -25.20 1.12 18.94
C SER A 293 -24.73 0.89 17.51
N LEU A 294 -25.46 0.03 16.80
CA LEU A 294 -25.38 -0.12 15.36
C LEU A 294 -26.49 0.67 14.69
N TYR A 295 -26.13 1.41 13.65
CA TYR A 295 -27.04 2.25 12.89
C TYR A 295 -27.17 1.77 11.46
N PHE A 296 -28.40 1.78 10.96
CA PHE A 296 -28.66 1.64 9.54
C PHE A 296 -28.48 2.99 8.87
N LEU A 297 -27.60 3.05 7.90
CA LEU A 297 -27.23 4.27 7.18
C LEU A 297 -27.67 4.16 5.73
N GLN A 298 -28.07 5.27 5.13
CA GLN A 298 -28.41 5.34 3.71
C GLN A 298 -27.95 6.69 3.13
N SER A 299 -27.59 6.66 1.84
CA SER A 299 -27.21 7.87 1.07
C SER A 299 -28.41 8.45 0.34
#